data_9b10139861f2fbd154f37bc2a64fd3f8
#
_entry.id   9b10139861f2fbd154f37bc2a64fd3f8
#
_cell.length_a   1.000
_cell.length_b   1.000
_cell.length_c   1.000
_cell.angle_alpha   90.00
_cell.angle_beta   90.00
_cell.angle_gamma   90.00
#
_symmetry.space_group_name_H-M   'P 1'
#
loop_
_entity.id
_entity.type
_entity.pdbx_description
1 polymer ?
#
loop_
_entity_poly.entity_id
_entity_poly.type
_entity_poly.pdbx_seq_one_letter_code
_entity_poly.pdbx_strand_id
1 'polypeptide(L)'
;MCIRDSLRIINEPTAAALAYGLDKRESGLIVVYDLGGGTFDVSILEVGDGVFEVKSTNGDTFLGGEDFDHQIIEHLADEFKASEGIDLRQDKLALQRLKEAAEKAKIELSSSVQTDVNLPFITADATGPKHLNVKLTRAKLEQLVEELVQRTIKPCAAALKDAGVKPVSYTHLTLPTIRS
;
A
#
# COMPACT_ATOMS: atom_id res chain seq x y z
N MET A 1 17.61 24.72 -19.44
CA MET A 1 16.34 24.01 -19.27
C MET A 1 16.47 22.72 -20.06
N CYS A 2 16.67 21.57 -19.37
CA CYS A 2 16.77 20.29 -20.08
C CYS A 2 15.36 19.83 -20.44
N ILE A 3 15.04 19.86 -21.72
CA ILE A 3 13.83 19.24 -22.26
C ILE A 3 14.08 17.73 -22.20
N ARG A 4 13.35 17.02 -21.35
CA ARG A 4 13.35 15.56 -21.38
C ARG A 4 12.42 15.13 -22.50
N ASP A 5 12.99 14.64 -23.57
CA ASP A 5 12.21 14.11 -24.67
C ASP A 5 11.54 12.80 -24.23
N SER A 6 10.21 12.74 -24.37
CA SER A 6 9.45 11.50 -24.17
C SER A 6 9.52 10.68 -25.45
N LEU A 7 10.14 9.50 -25.38
CA LEU A 7 10.28 8.61 -26.54
C LEU A 7 8.99 7.82 -26.81
N ARG A 8 8.27 7.42 -25.76
CA ARG A 8 7.09 6.56 -25.87
C ARG A 8 6.23 6.63 -24.61
N ILE A 9 4.93 6.40 -24.77
CA ILE A 9 3.98 6.11 -23.69
C ILE A 9 3.82 4.59 -23.62
N ILE A 10 3.94 4.01 -22.42
CA ILE A 10 3.70 2.58 -22.15
C ILE A 10 2.77 2.44 -20.96
N ASN A 11 2.05 1.31 -20.89
CA ASN A 11 1.20 1.00 -19.76
C ASN A 11 2.04 0.73 -18.51
N GLU A 12 1.54 1.16 -17.34
CA GLU A 12 2.21 1.04 -16.04
C GLU A 12 2.66 -0.39 -15.72
N PRO A 13 1.83 -1.45 -15.83
CA PRO A 13 2.27 -2.81 -15.58
C PRO A 13 3.39 -3.28 -16.54
N THR A 14 3.39 -2.81 -17.79
CA THR A 14 4.49 -3.08 -18.74
C THR A 14 5.77 -2.37 -18.30
N ALA A 15 5.66 -1.12 -17.86
CA ALA A 15 6.80 -0.36 -17.33
C ALA A 15 7.42 -1.03 -16.10
N ALA A 16 6.58 -1.51 -15.18
CA ALA A 16 7.00 -2.26 -14.01
C ALA A 16 7.74 -3.56 -14.39
N ALA A 17 7.20 -4.33 -15.33
CA ALA A 17 7.82 -5.55 -15.83
C ALA A 17 9.19 -5.27 -16.47
N LEU A 18 9.30 -4.23 -17.29
CA LEU A 18 10.56 -3.79 -17.91
C LEU A 18 11.60 -3.35 -16.87
N ALA A 19 11.20 -2.55 -15.91
CA ALA A 19 12.09 -2.09 -14.83
C ALA A 19 12.68 -3.25 -14.00
N TYR A 20 11.95 -4.35 -13.94
CA TYR A 20 12.39 -5.60 -13.30
C TYR A 20 13.31 -6.47 -14.18
N GLY A 21 13.57 -6.05 -15.42
CA GLY A 21 14.41 -6.78 -16.36
C GLY A 21 13.77 -8.08 -16.86
N LEU A 22 12.44 -8.15 -16.88
CA LEU A 22 11.71 -9.33 -17.33
C LEU A 22 11.70 -9.49 -18.87
N ASP A 23 12.12 -8.46 -19.58
CA ASP A 23 12.40 -8.48 -21.03
C ASP A 23 13.49 -9.49 -21.43
N LYS A 24 14.35 -9.88 -20.48
CA LYS A 24 15.45 -10.84 -20.69
C LYS A 24 15.03 -12.29 -20.48
N ARG A 25 13.79 -12.55 -20.08
CA ARG A 25 13.26 -13.91 -19.95
C ARG A 25 12.78 -14.42 -21.30
N GLU A 26 13.04 -15.70 -21.59
CA GLU A 26 12.72 -16.31 -22.88
C GLU A 26 11.22 -16.34 -23.17
N SER A 27 10.39 -16.70 -22.20
CA SER A 27 8.93 -16.60 -22.26
C SER A 27 8.31 -16.88 -20.92
N GLY A 28 7.09 -16.39 -20.66
CA GLY A 28 6.36 -16.71 -19.46
C GLY A 28 5.19 -15.78 -19.17
N LEU A 29 4.41 -16.19 -18.19
CA LEU A 29 3.33 -15.37 -17.62
C LEU A 29 3.85 -14.61 -16.40
N ILE A 30 3.50 -13.34 -16.33
CA ILE A 30 3.85 -12.44 -15.24
C ILE A 30 2.55 -11.88 -14.65
N VAL A 31 2.46 -11.85 -13.34
CA VAL A 31 1.42 -11.12 -12.62
C VAL A 31 2.06 -9.87 -12.02
N VAL A 32 1.55 -8.72 -12.39
CA VAL A 32 1.87 -7.44 -11.75
C VAL A 32 0.75 -7.14 -10.78
N TYR A 33 1.08 -7.11 -9.49
CA TYR A 33 0.19 -6.77 -8.39
C TYR A 33 0.65 -5.41 -7.86
N ASP A 34 -0.12 -4.37 -8.15
CA ASP A 34 0.22 -3.00 -7.82
C ASP A 34 -0.79 -2.45 -6.81
N LEU A 35 -0.37 -2.31 -5.57
CA LEU A 35 -1.12 -1.66 -4.51
C LEU A 35 -0.52 -0.28 -4.27
N GLY A 36 -1.03 0.70 -5.02
CA GLY A 36 -0.59 2.09 -4.96
C GLY A 36 -1.13 2.86 -3.75
N GLY A 37 -0.99 4.18 -3.77
CA GLY A 37 -1.48 5.05 -2.68
C GLY A 37 -3.00 5.06 -2.53
N GLY A 38 -3.74 5.08 -3.65
CA GLY A 38 -5.21 5.15 -3.63
C GLY A 38 -5.92 4.11 -4.49
N THR A 39 -5.19 3.35 -5.31
CA THR A 39 -5.75 2.32 -6.19
C THR A 39 -4.99 1.00 -6.05
N PHE A 40 -5.70 -0.07 -6.30
CA PHE A 40 -5.16 -1.41 -6.45
C PHE A 40 -5.38 -1.88 -7.88
N ASP A 41 -4.32 -2.30 -8.56
CA ASP A 41 -4.35 -2.83 -9.90
C ASP A 41 -3.62 -4.18 -9.97
N VAL A 42 -4.22 -5.13 -10.68
CA VAL A 42 -3.61 -6.43 -10.98
C VAL A 42 -3.67 -6.67 -12.48
N SER A 43 -2.54 -6.97 -13.08
CA SER A 43 -2.42 -7.24 -14.52
C SER A 43 -1.67 -8.53 -14.77
N ILE A 44 -2.16 -9.31 -15.73
CA ILE A 44 -1.51 -10.54 -16.19
C ILE A 44 -0.93 -10.25 -17.57
N LEU A 45 0.39 -10.41 -17.70
CA LEU A 45 1.13 -10.19 -18.91
C LEU A 45 1.75 -11.51 -19.37
N GLU A 46 1.74 -11.71 -20.69
CA GLU A 46 2.57 -12.72 -21.35
C GLU A 46 3.81 -12.04 -21.93
N VAL A 47 4.96 -12.64 -21.68
CA VAL A 47 6.25 -12.18 -22.20
C VAL A 47 6.75 -13.24 -23.17
N GLY A 48 7.13 -12.83 -24.37
CA GLY A 48 7.73 -13.68 -25.38
C GLY A 48 8.50 -12.85 -26.39
N ASP A 49 9.72 -13.27 -26.72
CA ASP A 49 10.58 -12.63 -27.73
C ASP A 49 10.76 -11.10 -27.53
N GLY A 50 10.82 -10.65 -26.26
CA GLY A 50 10.93 -9.23 -25.91
C GLY A 50 9.63 -8.42 -26.07
N VAL A 51 8.50 -9.08 -26.32
CA VAL A 51 7.17 -8.47 -26.45
C VAL A 51 6.37 -8.75 -25.18
N PHE A 52 5.70 -7.72 -24.68
CA PHE A 52 4.76 -7.82 -23.56
C PHE A 52 3.33 -7.69 -24.07
N GLU A 53 2.52 -8.70 -23.85
CA GLU A 53 1.10 -8.69 -24.15
C GLU A 53 0.28 -8.72 -22.84
N VAL A 54 -0.60 -7.72 -22.64
CA VAL A 54 -1.51 -7.70 -21.48
C VAL A 54 -2.68 -8.63 -21.77
N LYS A 55 -2.79 -9.74 -21.03
CA LYS A 55 -3.88 -10.73 -21.18
C LYS A 55 -5.14 -10.32 -20.45
N SER A 56 -4.99 -9.74 -19.26
CA SER A 56 -6.11 -9.25 -18.45
C SER A 56 -5.65 -8.20 -17.47
N THR A 57 -6.60 -7.36 -17.06
CA THR A 57 -6.41 -6.36 -16.00
C THR A 57 -7.68 -6.27 -15.15
N ASN A 58 -7.52 -6.13 -13.85
CA ASN A 58 -8.60 -5.90 -12.90
C ASN A 58 -8.06 -5.07 -11.72
N GLY A 59 -8.94 -4.58 -10.83
CA GLY A 59 -8.49 -3.79 -9.69
C GLY A 59 -9.62 -3.28 -8.81
N ASP A 60 -9.26 -2.40 -7.87
CA ASP A 60 -10.18 -1.65 -7.01
C ASP A 60 -9.69 -0.21 -6.95
N THR A 61 -10.44 0.71 -7.54
CA THR A 61 -10.09 2.15 -7.62
C THR A 61 -10.25 2.90 -6.30
N PHE A 62 -10.72 2.22 -5.26
CA PHE A 62 -10.92 2.76 -3.91
C PHE A 62 -10.19 1.90 -2.86
N LEU A 63 -9.03 1.38 -3.21
CA LEU A 63 -8.20 0.59 -2.31
C LEU A 63 -6.72 0.93 -2.52
N GLY A 64 -6.08 1.46 -1.48
CA GLY A 64 -4.67 1.83 -1.54
C GLY A 64 -4.03 2.02 -0.18
N GLY A 65 -2.79 2.48 -0.19
CA GLY A 65 -2.00 2.74 1.01
C GLY A 65 -2.60 3.79 1.94
N GLU A 66 -3.40 4.73 1.40
CA GLU A 66 -4.12 5.73 2.20
C GLU A 66 -5.21 5.10 3.09
N ASP A 67 -5.85 4.01 2.63
CA ASP A 67 -6.82 3.27 3.44
C ASP A 67 -6.12 2.60 4.61
N PHE A 68 -4.89 2.10 4.41
CA PHE A 68 -4.07 1.52 5.48
C PHE A 68 -3.69 2.58 6.51
N ASP A 69 -3.28 3.77 6.06
CA ASP A 69 -3.01 4.90 6.95
C ASP A 69 -4.24 5.28 7.74
N HIS A 70 -5.42 5.28 7.12
CA HIS A 70 -6.68 5.58 7.78
C HIS A 70 -6.98 4.60 8.92
N GLN A 71 -6.75 3.29 8.73
CA GLN A 71 -6.91 2.29 9.79
C GLN A 71 -5.98 2.55 10.99
N ILE A 72 -4.74 2.98 10.72
CA ILE A 72 -3.80 3.34 11.78
C ILE A 72 -4.27 4.60 12.51
N ILE A 73 -4.73 5.63 11.78
CA ILE A 73 -5.25 6.87 12.37
C ILE A 73 -6.42 6.59 13.30
N GLU A 74 -7.40 5.78 12.85
CA GLU A 74 -8.55 5.39 13.66
C GLU A 74 -8.11 4.68 14.95
N HIS A 75 -7.20 3.72 14.82
CA HIS A 75 -6.67 3.01 15.99
C HIS A 75 -5.97 3.94 16.99
N LEU A 76 -5.09 4.86 16.52
CA LEU A 76 -4.40 5.81 17.38
C LEU A 76 -5.36 6.79 18.05
N ALA A 77 -6.37 7.26 17.32
CA ALA A 77 -7.38 8.17 17.85
C ALA A 77 -8.27 7.49 18.90
N ASP A 78 -8.63 6.23 18.69
CA ASP A 78 -9.42 5.45 19.63
C ASP A 78 -8.64 5.13 20.92
N GLU A 79 -7.35 4.77 20.82
CA GLU A 79 -6.50 4.57 21.98
C GLU A 79 -6.35 5.86 22.80
N PHE A 80 -6.12 6.99 22.13
CA PHE A 80 -6.02 8.28 22.79
C PHE A 80 -7.35 8.68 23.46
N LYS A 81 -8.46 8.46 22.79
CA LYS A 81 -9.80 8.72 23.35
C LYS A 81 -10.09 7.85 24.56
N ALA A 82 -9.65 6.59 24.55
CA ALA A 82 -9.82 5.69 25.69
C ALA A 82 -8.99 6.11 26.91
N SER A 83 -7.78 6.65 26.70
CA SER A 83 -6.86 7.06 27.77
C SER A 83 -7.13 8.47 28.29
N GLU A 84 -7.41 9.44 27.41
CA GLU A 84 -7.49 10.87 27.74
C GLU A 84 -8.93 11.44 27.64
N GLY A 85 -9.88 10.67 27.08
CA GLY A 85 -11.26 11.10 26.89
C GLY A 85 -11.46 12.12 25.75
N ILE A 86 -10.43 12.44 25.00
CA ILE A 86 -10.42 13.45 23.94
C ILE A 86 -10.38 12.76 22.56
N ASP A 87 -11.27 13.17 21.65
CA ASP A 87 -11.29 12.66 20.29
C ASP A 87 -10.46 13.56 19.36
N LEU A 88 -9.25 13.10 18.99
CA LEU A 88 -8.30 13.83 18.13
C LEU A 88 -8.82 14.08 16.72
N ARG A 89 -9.84 13.32 16.26
CA ARG A 89 -10.43 13.49 14.91
C ARG A 89 -11.17 14.82 14.74
N GLN A 90 -11.54 15.47 15.85
CA GLN A 90 -12.22 16.78 15.84
C GLN A 90 -11.26 17.97 15.71
N ASP A 91 -9.96 17.76 15.96
CA ASP A 91 -8.92 18.77 15.81
C ASP A 91 -8.15 18.55 14.49
N LYS A 92 -8.27 19.51 13.58
CA LYS A 92 -7.62 19.42 12.26
C LYS A 92 -6.09 19.36 12.32
N LEU A 93 -5.48 20.04 13.29
CA LEU A 93 -4.03 20.01 13.45
C LEU A 93 -3.58 18.67 14.04
N ALA A 94 -4.29 18.15 15.03
CA ALA A 94 -4.02 16.84 15.58
C ALA A 94 -4.21 15.75 14.50
N LEU A 95 -5.27 15.84 13.72
CA LEU A 95 -5.53 14.90 12.63
C LEU A 95 -4.43 14.92 11.56
N GLN A 96 -3.91 16.09 11.20
CA GLN A 96 -2.80 16.19 10.25
C GLN A 96 -1.54 15.51 10.79
N ARG A 97 -1.21 15.73 12.06
CA ARG A 97 -0.07 15.08 12.71
C ARG A 97 -0.25 13.57 12.86
N LEU A 98 -1.49 13.11 13.09
CA LEU A 98 -1.81 11.68 13.10
C LEU A 98 -1.59 11.05 11.71
N LYS A 99 -1.97 11.73 10.63
CA LYS A 99 -1.75 11.25 9.25
C LYS A 99 -0.28 11.05 8.95
N GLU A 100 0.54 12.06 9.23
CA GLU A 100 2.00 11.98 9.02
C GLU A 100 2.64 10.86 9.86
N ALA A 101 2.19 10.70 11.10
CA ALA A 101 2.69 9.66 11.99
C ALA A 101 2.23 8.24 11.56
N ALA A 102 1.02 8.11 11.06
CA ALA A 102 0.48 6.84 10.56
C ALA A 102 1.24 6.36 9.31
N GLU A 103 1.43 7.25 8.33
CA GLU A 103 2.22 6.95 7.14
C GLU A 103 3.65 6.54 7.50
N LYS A 104 4.30 7.30 8.37
CA LYS A 104 5.65 6.97 8.86
C LYS A 104 5.69 5.61 9.55
N ALA A 105 4.74 5.33 10.43
CA ALA A 105 4.64 4.05 11.14
C ALA A 105 4.42 2.88 10.17
N LYS A 106 3.56 3.04 9.16
CA LYS A 106 3.35 2.06 8.09
C LYS A 106 4.66 1.74 7.37
N ILE A 107 5.42 2.77 6.97
CA ILE A 107 6.71 2.62 6.29
C ILE A 107 7.72 1.91 7.19
N GLU A 108 7.85 2.30 8.45
CA GLU A 108 8.78 1.68 9.41
C GLU A 108 8.44 0.22 9.67
N LEU A 109 7.15 -0.13 9.78
CA LEU A 109 6.69 -1.49 10.00
C LEU A 109 6.88 -2.42 8.78
N SER A 110 7.20 -1.89 7.61
CA SER A 110 7.59 -2.72 6.46
C SER A 110 8.94 -3.44 6.69
N SER A 111 9.82 -2.85 7.49
CA SER A 111 11.15 -3.40 7.81
C SER A 111 11.34 -3.79 9.27
N SER A 112 10.54 -3.22 10.19
CA SER A 112 10.60 -3.43 11.64
C SER A 112 9.43 -4.24 12.16
N VAL A 113 9.59 -4.94 13.26
CA VAL A 113 8.50 -5.69 13.93
C VAL A 113 7.63 -4.81 14.82
N GLN A 114 8.13 -3.63 15.20
CA GLN A 114 7.42 -2.63 16.00
C GLN A 114 7.99 -1.24 15.75
N THR A 115 7.17 -0.21 16.02
CA THR A 115 7.55 1.20 16.01
C THR A 115 6.85 1.93 17.14
N ASP A 116 7.43 3.07 17.58
CA ASP A 116 6.86 3.93 18.60
C ASP A 116 6.30 5.19 17.94
N VAL A 117 5.00 5.38 18.02
CA VAL A 117 4.32 6.60 17.56
C VAL A 117 4.29 7.58 18.70
N ASN A 118 5.15 8.60 18.65
CA ASN A 118 5.28 9.63 19.70
C ASN A 118 4.93 11.00 19.13
N LEU A 119 3.81 11.56 19.58
CA LEU A 119 3.34 12.89 19.19
C LEU A 119 3.20 13.78 20.45
N PRO A 120 4.29 14.46 20.83
CA PRO A 120 4.25 15.39 21.96
C PRO A 120 3.35 16.58 21.66
N PHE A 121 2.66 17.08 22.68
CA PHE A 121 1.77 18.25 22.58
C PHE A 121 0.75 18.11 21.42
N ILE A 122 0.11 16.93 21.33
CA ILE A 122 -0.87 16.66 20.26
C ILE A 122 -2.14 17.48 20.43
N THR A 123 -2.54 17.72 21.67
CA THR A 123 -3.66 18.56 22.06
C THR A 123 -3.46 19.08 23.49
N ALA A 124 -4.39 19.89 23.99
CA ALA A 124 -4.41 20.36 25.39
C ALA A 124 -5.84 20.45 25.90
N ASP A 125 -6.02 20.26 27.19
CA ASP A 125 -7.27 20.49 27.91
C ASP A 125 -7.06 21.39 29.15
N ALA A 126 -8.05 21.48 30.01
CA ALA A 126 -7.98 22.27 31.24
C ALA A 126 -6.89 21.79 32.22
N THR A 127 -6.40 20.57 32.09
CA THR A 127 -5.32 19.98 32.91
C THR A 127 -3.94 20.19 32.34
N GLY A 128 -3.84 20.68 31.10
CA GLY A 128 -2.58 20.98 30.44
C GLY A 128 -2.38 20.26 29.09
N PRO A 129 -1.15 20.28 28.60
CA PRO A 129 -0.82 19.64 27.32
C PRO A 129 -0.90 18.12 27.43
N LYS A 130 -1.38 17.49 26.35
CA LYS A 130 -1.51 16.04 26.21
C LYS A 130 -0.55 15.49 25.14
N HIS A 131 -0.08 14.28 25.36
CA HIS A 131 0.89 13.62 24.49
C HIS A 131 0.36 12.26 24.08
N LEU A 132 0.50 11.91 22.80
CA LEU A 132 0.24 10.56 22.34
C LEU A 132 1.54 9.79 22.29
N ASN A 133 1.57 8.63 22.94
CA ASN A 133 2.69 7.69 22.87
C ASN A 133 2.13 6.27 22.81
N VAL A 134 2.15 5.69 21.60
CA VAL A 134 1.59 4.37 21.31
C VAL A 134 2.65 3.51 20.64
N LYS A 135 2.81 2.29 21.13
CA LYS A 135 3.64 1.28 20.50
C LYS A 135 2.80 0.48 19.51
N LEU A 136 3.12 0.59 18.23
CA LEU A 136 2.45 -0.15 17.17
C LEU A 136 3.34 -1.31 16.71
N THR A 137 2.77 -2.51 16.65
CA THR A 137 3.46 -3.70 16.15
C THR A 137 3.00 -4.05 14.74
N ARG A 138 3.86 -4.73 13.97
CA ARG A 138 3.50 -5.27 12.65
C ARG A 138 2.26 -6.17 12.72
N ALA A 139 2.20 -7.06 13.71
CA ALA A 139 1.04 -7.94 13.90
C ALA A 139 -0.27 -7.15 14.13
N LYS A 140 -0.19 -6.01 14.85
CA LYS A 140 -1.36 -5.14 15.02
C LYS A 140 -1.74 -4.45 13.72
N LEU A 141 -0.76 -3.96 12.94
CA LEU A 141 -1.02 -3.38 11.62
C LEU A 141 -1.67 -4.42 10.70
N GLU A 142 -1.13 -5.64 10.61
CA GLU A 142 -1.70 -6.73 9.81
C GLU A 142 -3.16 -7.01 10.17
N GLN A 143 -3.48 -7.04 11.47
CA GLN A 143 -4.86 -7.18 11.95
C GLN A 143 -5.77 -6.03 11.51
N LEU A 144 -5.28 -4.78 11.59
CA LEU A 144 -6.06 -3.60 11.23
C LEU A 144 -6.39 -3.54 9.73
N VAL A 145 -5.48 -4.04 8.88
CA VAL A 145 -5.61 -3.95 7.42
C VAL A 145 -6.08 -5.25 6.76
N GLU A 146 -6.34 -6.30 7.53
CA GLU A 146 -6.71 -7.61 7.00
C GLU A 146 -7.88 -7.56 6.03
N GLU A 147 -8.95 -6.82 6.35
CA GLU A 147 -10.10 -6.67 5.47
C GLU A 147 -9.74 -5.98 4.15
N LEU A 148 -8.84 -5.00 4.19
CA LEU A 148 -8.37 -4.30 2.99
C LEU A 148 -7.57 -5.26 2.09
N VAL A 149 -6.70 -6.08 2.68
CA VAL A 149 -5.95 -7.11 1.95
C VAL A 149 -6.89 -8.15 1.34
N GLN A 150 -7.91 -8.58 2.07
CA GLN A 150 -8.91 -9.52 1.56
C GLN A 150 -9.69 -8.98 0.34
N ARG A 151 -9.90 -7.67 0.25
CA ARG A 151 -10.53 -7.03 -0.91
C ARG A 151 -9.75 -7.23 -2.20
N THR A 152 -8.43 -7.44 -2.16
CA THR A 152 -7.59 -7.65 -3.35
C THR A 152 -7.80 -9.04 -3.98
N ILE A 153 -8.26 -10.03 -3.21
CA ILE A 153 -8.39 -11.42 -3.66
C ILE A 153 -9.39 -11.56 -4.81
N LYS A 154 -10.52 -10.86 -4.71
CA LYS A 154 -11.57 -10.95 -5.73
C LYS A 154 -11.14 -10.41 -7.11
N PRO A 155 -10.54 -9.22 -7.22
CA PRO A 155 -9.94 -8.75 -8.47
C PRO A 155 -8.84 -9.67 -9.01
N CYS A 156 -7.97 -10.20 -8.14
CA CYS A 156 -6.93 -11.16 -8.56
C CYS A 156 -7.54 -12.42 -9.17
N ALA A 157 -8.57 -13.00 -8.53
CA ALA A 157 -9.25 -14.19 -9.04
C ALA A 157 -9.95 -13.91 -10.38
N ALA A 158 -10.54 -12.73 -10.54
CA ALA A 158 -11.16 -12.32 -11.81
C ALA A 158 -10.11 -12.18 -12.92
N ALA A 159 -8.99 -11.49 -12.66
CA ALA A 159 -7.92 -11.33 -13.64
C ALA A 159 -7.34 -12.69 -14.08
N LEU A 160 -7.10 -13.60 -13.15
CA LEU A 160 -6.63 -14.96 -13.47
C LEU A 160 -7.61 -15.72 -14.34
N LYS A 161 -8.90 -15.63 -14.02
CA LYS A 161 -9.98 -16.27 -14.80
C LYS A 161 -10.04 -15.72 -16.23
N ASP A 162 -9.99 -14.39 -16.37
CA ASP A 162 -10.10 -13.71 -17.66
C ASP A 162 -8.88 -14.00 -18.55
N ALA A 163 -7.71 -14.17 -17.94
CA ALA A 163 -6.50 -14.62 -18.65
C ALA A 163 -6.46 -16.12 -18.95
N GLY A 164 -7.42 -16.91 -18.45
CA GLY A 164 -7.43 -18.37 -18.60
C GLY A 164 -6.32 -19.09 -17.82
N VAL A 165 -5.77 -18.46 -16.80
CA VAL A 165 -4.61 -18.93 -16.02
C VAL A 165 -5.08 -19.50 -14.68
N LYS A 166 -4.49 -20.64 -14.29
CA LYS A 166 -4.74 -21.21 -12.95
C LYS A 166 -3.72 -20.67 -11.94
N PRO A 167 -4.10 -20.50 -10.65
CA PRO A 167 -3.18 -19.99 -9.60
C PRO A 167 -1.88 -20.78 -9.46
N VAL A 168 -1.86 -22.06 -9.82
CA VAL A 168 -0.68 -22.95 -9.76
C VAL A 168 0.28 -22.78 -10.93
N SER A 169 -0.02 -21.91 -11.89
CA SER A 169 0.82 -21.71 -13.09
C SER A 169 2.01 -20.77 -12.85
N TYR A 170 2.17 -20.18 -11.67
CA TYR A 170 3.33 -19.35 -11.34
C TYR A 170 4.21 -20.03 -10.28
N THR A 171 5.52 -19.95 -10.49
CA THR A 171 6.53 -20.59 -9.67
C THR A 171 7.40 -19.62 -8.87
N HIS A 172 7.18 -18.31 -9.04
CA HIS A 172 8.05 -17.29 -8.44
C HIS A 172 7.25 -16.05 -8.02
N LEU A 173 7.45 -15.60 -6.78
CA LEU A 173 6.97 -14.30 -6.29
C LEU A 173 8.20 -13.43 -6.00
N THR A 174 8.29 -12.28 -6.65
CA THR A 174 9.24 -11.22 -6.29
C THR A 174 8.46 -10.04 -5.75
N LEU A 175 8.77 -9.63 -4.53
CA LEU A 175 8.21 -8.44 -3.92
C LEU A 175 9.17 -7.27 -4.18
N PRO A 176 8.82 -6.30 -5.04
CA PRO A 176 9.60 -5.08 -5.12
C PRO A 176 9.42 -4.28 -3.85
N THR A 177 10.51 -3.96 -3.19
CA THR A 177 10.52 -2.90 -2.18
C THR A 177 10.57 -1.58 -2.93
N ILE A 178 9.46 -0.86 -3.02
CA ILE A 178 9.47 0.53 -3.47
C ILE A 178 10.17 1.32 -2.37
N ARG A 179 11.39 1.76 -2.64
CA ARG A 179 12.00 2.85 -1.87
C ARG A 179 11.44 4.14 -2.44
N SER A 180 10.58 4.79 -1.65
CA SER A 180 10.24 6.20 -1.84
C SER A 180 11.45 7.09 -1.70
#